data_16f8dc434bc2dd278cd555e328847438
#
_entry.id   16f8dc434bc2dd278cd555e328847438
#
_cell.length_a   1.000
_cell.length_b   1.000
_cell.length_c   1.000
_cell.angle_alpha   90.00
_cell.angle_beta   90.00
_cell.angle_gamma   90.00
#
_symmetry.space_group_name_H-M   'P 1'
#
loop_
_entity.id
_entity.type
_entity.pdbx_description
1 polymer ?
#
loop_
_entity_poly.entity_id
_entity_poly.type
_entity_poly.pdbx_seq_one_letter_code
_entity_poly.pdbx_strand_id
1 'polypeptide(L)'
;CKKKWSKVIQLTTTVLLLVQLVAYGSLFLTTDDGAFHYAENELCLNMEQQFTISSNENIIVLLFDNLPNEWFEEARATYPDITKGLEDFTYYNNADCNYYGTYPSFIHILTGNPLDLSLSVNDYFKQSWDNEKTNAYFNILHSHNYKMNVFSYLSEVMTGGNSLEIAEGKVDNIIEKDDAREID
;
A
#
# COMPACT_ATOMS: atom_id res chain seq x y z
N CYS A 1 15.15 -57.77 -10.53
CA CYS A 1 15.47 -56.34 -10.31
C CYS A 1 14.25 -55.47 -10.04
N LYS A 2 13.15 -55.53 -10.80
CA LYS A 2 11.96 -54.62 -10.64
C LYS A 2 11.36 -54.66 -9.22
N LYS A 3 11.23 -55.84 -8.60
CA LYS A 3 10.66 -56.03 -7.28
C LYS A 3 11.49 -55.42 -6.12
N LYS A 4 12.80 -55.37 -6.27
CA LYS A 4 13.71 -54.68 -5.31
C LYS A 4 13.60 -53.16 -5.41
N TRP A 5 13.56 -52.66 -6.64
CA TRP A 5 13.39 -51.21 -6.87
C TRP A 5 12.02 -50.68 -6.34
N SER A 6 10.95 -51.43 -6.55
CA SER A 6 9.64 -51.04 -5.99
C SER A 6 9.67 -50.93 -4.47
N LYS A 7 10.36 -51.86 -3.76
CA LYS A 7 10.49 -51.79 -2.31
C LYS A 7 11.33 -50.59 -1.85
N VAL A 8 12.42 -50.29 -2.59
CA VAL A 8 13.26 -49.12 -2.27
C VAL A 8 12.45 -47.85 -2.46
N ILE A 9 11.75 -47.71 -3.56
CA ILE A 9 10.90 -46.51 -3.83
C ILE A 9 9.84 -46.37 -2.73
N GLN A 10 9.12 -47.45 -2.40
CA GLN A 10 8.12 -47.42 -1.34
C GLN A 10 8.70 -46.97 -0.01
N LEU A 11 9.85 -47.53 0.38
CA LEU A 11 10.51 -47.16 1.63
C LEU A 11 10.91 -45.69 1.64
N THR A 12 11.55 -45.21 0.56
CA THR A 12 11.97 -43.83 0.44
C THR A 12 10.78 -42.87 0.49
N THR A 13 9.71 -43.18 -0.23
CA THR A 13 8.48 -42.36 -0.22
C THR A 13 7.84 -42.32 1.17
N THR A 14 7.81 -43.45 1.87
CA THR A 14 7.26 -43.52 3.23
C THR A 14 8.09 -42.67 4.20
N VAL A 15 9.41 -42.77 4.11
CA VAL A 15 10.32 -41.96 4.96
C VAL A 15 10.14 -40.48 4.66
N LEU A 16 10.08 -40.07 3.40
CA LEU A 16 9.85 -38.67 3.02
C LEU A 16 8.51 -38.16 3.55
N LEU A 17 7.46 -38.95 3.41
CA LEU A 17 6.13 -38.59 3.96
C LEU A 17 6.16 -38.40 5.46
N LEU A 18 6.83 -39.30 6.19
CA LEU A 18 6.97 -39.17 7.64
C LEU A 18 7.74 -37.91 8.03
N VAL A 19 8.84 -37.62 7.35
CA VAL A 19 9.61 -36.38 7.58
C VAL A 19 8.76 -35.15 7.32
N GLN A 20 7.99 -35.13 6.23
CA GLN A 20 7.10 -34.01 5.92
C GLN A 20 5.98 -33.85 6.96
N LEU A 21 5.38 -34.95 7.44
CA LEU A 21 4.36 -34.88 8.49
C LEU A 21 4.92 -34.35 9.81
N VAL A 22 6.12 -34.81 10.20
CA VAL A 22 6.78 -34.28 11.40
C VAL A 22 7.13 -32.79 11.24
N ALA A 23 7.68 -32.40 10.09
CA ALA A 23 7.98 -31.00 9.81
C ALA A 23 6.72 -30.12 9.84
N TYR A 24 5.65 -30.60 9.22
CA TYR A 24 4.36 -29.89 9.21
C TYR A 24 3.75 -29.79 10.60
N GLY A 25 3.77 -30.89 11.36
CA GLY A 25 3.32 -30.90 12.74
C GLY A 25 4.16 -29.99 13.64
N SER A 26 5.48 -29.99 13.46
CA SER A 26 6.36 -29.05 14.16
C SER A 26 6.05 -27.61 13.83
N LEU A 27 5.87 -27.30 12.55
CA LEU A 27 5.49 -25.96 12.10
C LEU A 27 4.17 -25.51 12.74
N PHE A 28 3.18 -26.38 12.74
CA PHE A 28 1.87 -26.10 13.34
C PHE A 28 1.93 -25.86 14.86
N LEU A 29 2.83 -26.57 15.56
CA LEU A 29 2.98 -26.45 17.01
C LEU A 29 3.91 -25.29 17.43
N THR A 30 4.80 -24.86 16.55
CA THR A 30 5.80 -23.83 16.87
C THR A 30 5.51 -22.49 16.22
N THR A 31 4.60 -22.46 15.25
CA THR A 31 4.16 -21.21 14.65
C THR A 31 3.14 -20.58 15.58
N ASP A 32 3.48 -19.43 16.12
CA ASP A 32 2.58 -18.65 16.95
C ASP A 32 1.34 -18.27 16.13
N ASP A 33 0.15 -18.28 16.73
CA ASP A 33 -1.09 -17.87 16.05
C ASP A 33 -0.95 -16.48 15.41
N GLY A 34 -0.10 -15.63 15.97
CA GLY A 34 0.26 -14.34 15.41
C GLY A 34 0.98 -14.39 14.05
N ALA A 35 1.58 -15.51 13.66
CA ALA A 35 2.23 -15.64 12.35
C ALA A 35 1.23 -15.88 11.20
N PHE A 36 0.01 -16.28 11.50
CA PHE A 36 -1.10 -16.44 10.54
C PHE A 36 -2.04 -15.24 10.54
N HIS A 37 -1.96 -14.41 11.57
CA HIS A 37 -2.52 -13.08 11.49
C HIS A 37 -1.47 -12.23 10.80
N TYR A 38 -1.80 -11.68 9.66
CA TYR A 38 -1.09 -10.51 9.15
C TYR A 38 -0.89 -9.61 10.36
N ALA A 39 0.38 -9.24 10.64
CA ALA A 39 0.67 -8.31 11.72
C ALA A 39 -0.38 -7.23 11.60
N GLU A 40 -1.28 -7.18 12.58
CA GLU A 40 -2.33 -6.17 12.58
C GLU A 40 -1.58 -4.86 12.67
N ASN A 41 -1.32 -4.29 11.48
CA ASN A 41 -0.69 -2.99 11.40
C ASN A 41 -1.63 -2.05 12.13
N GLU A 42 -1.17 -1.53 13.22
CA GLU A 42 -1.95 -0.77 14.18
C GLU A 42 -2.45 0.59 13.65
N LEU A 43 -2.31 0.80 12.34
CA LEU A 43 -2.49 2.10 11.74
C LEU A 43 -3.57 2.07 10.68
N CYS A 44 -4.73 2.58 11.04
CA CYS A 44 -5.80 2.86 10.10
C CYS A 44 -5.88 4.35 9.86
N LEU A 45 -5.98 4.71 8.59
CA LEU A 45 -6.42 6.04 8.25
C LEU A 45 -7.88 6.19 8.68
N ASN A 46 -8.18 7.30 9.33
CA ASN A 46 -9.54 7.62 9.71
C ASN A 46 -10.38 7.83 8.46
N MET A 47 -11.50 7.13 8.38
CA MET A 47 -12.51 7.37 7.35
C MET A 47 -13.38 8.57 7.67
N GLU A 48 -13.27 9.15 8.86
CA GLU A 48 -13.93 10.40 9.19
C GLU A 48 -13.51 11.48 8.20
N GLN A 49 -14.46 12.28 7.78
CA GLN A 49 -14.25 13.36 6.81
C GLN A 49 -13.88 12.92 5.38
N GLN A 50 -13.83 11.62 5.06
CA GLN A 50 -13.54 11.16 3.70
C GLN A 50 -14.45 11.80 2.64
N PHE A 51 -15.71 12.01 2.99
CA PHE A 51 -16.71 12.63 2.13
C PHE A 51 -17.07 14.06 2.55
N THR A 52 -16.29 14.63 3.47
CA THR A 52 -16.51 16.01 3.96
C THR A 52 -15.47 16.91 3.31
N ILE A 53 -15.93 17.72 2.38
CA ILE A 53 -15.07 18.73 1.73
C ILE A 53 -15.27 20.10 2.37
N SER A 54 -14.25 20.95 2.31
CA SER A 54 -14.32 22.33 2.75
C SER A 54 -15.25 23.15 1.85
N SER A 55 -15.89 24.17 2.40
CA SER A 55 -16.56 25.20 1.61
C SER A 55 -15.59 26.14 0.89
N ASN A 56 -14.31 26.07 1.22
CA ASN A 56 -13.21 26.79 0.55
C ASN A 56 -12.63 25.93 -0.58
N GLU A 57 -11.44 26.28 -1.05
CA GLU A 57 -10.73 25.49 -2.04
C GLU A 57 -10.36 24.09 -1.50
N ASN A 58 -10.50 23.10 -2.35
CA ASN A 58 -10.11 21.74 -2.05
C ASN A 58 -9.16 21.22 -3.14
N ILE A 59 -8.10 20.53 -2.73
CA ILE A 59 -7.21 19.79 -3.62
C ILE A 59 -7.49 18.32 -3.40
N ILE A 60 -8.06 17.64 -4.40
CA ILE A 60 -8.42 16.23 -4.32
C ILE A 60 -7.53 15.46 -5.27
N VAL A 61 -6.76 14.51 -4.73
CA VAL A 61 -5.92 13.60 -5.50
C VAL A 61 -6.49 12.20 -5.35
N LEU A 62 -6.96 11.63 -6.45
CA LEU A 62 -7.46 10.25 -6.49
C LEU A 62 -6.41 9.38 -7.18
N LEU A 63 -5.88 8.42 -6.45
CA LEU A 63 -4.91 7.47 -6.96
C LEU A 63 -5.58 6.11 -7.14
N PHE A 64 -5.67 5.64 -8.37
CA PHE A 64 -6.20 4.32 -8.70
C PHE A 64 -5.04 3.37 -8.96
N ASP A 65 -4.96 2.30 -8.18
CA ASP A 65 -4.00 1.23 -8.42
C ASP A 65 -4.52 0.29 -9.51
N ASN A 66 -3.61 -0.25 -10.31
CA ASN A 66 -3.92 -1.20 -11.38
C ASN A 66 -4.99 -0.72 -12.39
N LEU A 67 -5.02 0.57 -12.72
CA LEU A 67 -5.87 1.10 -13.77
C LEU A 67 -5.03 1.47 -15.01
N PRO A 68 -4.72 0.52 -15.90
CA PRO A 68 -4.01 0.82 -17.14
C PRO A 68 -4.88 1.66 -18.08
N ASN A 69 -4.22 2.49 -18.85
CA ASN A 69 -4.90 3.41 -19.77
C ASN A 69 -5.83 2.67 -20.76
N GLU A 70 -5.44 1.49 -21.21
CA GLU A 70 -6.21 0.68 -22.15
C GLU A 70 -7.59 0.32 -21.58
N TRP A 71 -7.68 -0.01 -20.31
CA TRP A 71 -8.95 -0.34 -19.66
C TRP A 71 -9.85 0.88 -19.52
N PHE A 72 -9.25 2.02 -19.23
CA PHE A 72 -10.01 3.28 -19.17
C PHE A 72 -10.55 3.68 -20.55
N GLU A 73 -9.77 3.53 -21.62
CA GLU A 73 -10.20 3.80 -22.99
C GLU A 73 -11.30 2.81 -23.45
N GLU A 74 -11.16 1.53 -23.11
CA GLU A 74 -12.20 0.52 -23.39
C GLU A 74 -13.51 0.84 -22.64
N ALA A 75 -13.40 1.24 -21.37
CA ALA A 75 -14.56 1.64 -20.59
C ALA A 75 -15.25 2.89 -21.18
N ARG A 76 -14.49 3.88 -21.61
CA ARG A 76 -15.02 5.08 -22.29
C ARG A 76 -15.72 4.73 -23.61
N ALA A 77 -15.15 3.83 -24.38
CA ALA A 77 -15.74 3.38 -25.64
C ALA A 77 -17.04 2.61 -25.44
N THR A 78 -17.09 1.80 -24.37
CA THR A 78 -18.25 0.95 -24.04
C THR A 78 -19.36 1.74 -23.34
N TYR A 79 -18.96 2.64 -22.44
CA TYR A 79 -19.84 3.45 -21.61
C TYR A 79 -19.52 4.94 -21.75
N PRO A 80 -19.99 5.60 -22.82
CA PRO A 80 -19.65 7.01 -23.08
C PRO A 80 -20.01 7.97 -21.94
N ASP A 81 -21.00 7.61 -21.13
CA ASP A 81 -21.43 8.42 -19.98
C ASP A 81 -20.49 8.31 -18.76
N ILE A 82 -19.47 7.44 -18.78
CA ILE A 82 -18.55 7.28 -17.63
C ILE A 82 -17.76 8.54 -17.32
N THR A 83 -17.55 9.38 -18.32
CA THR A 83 -16.85 10.67 -18.17
C THR A 83 -17.80 11.86 -18.05
N LYS A 84 -19.10 11.60 -17.95
CA LYS A 84 -20.09 12.67 -17.77
C LYS A 84 -19.89 13.36 -16.42
N GLY A 85 -19.77 14.67 -16.43
CA GLY A 85 -19.42 15.46 -15.25
C GLY A 85 -17.91 15.67 -15.06
N LEU A 86 -17.09 15.18 -15.99
CA LEU A 86 -15.64 15.42 -16.01
C LEU A 86 -15.23 16.33 -17.19
N GLU A 87 -16.15 17.12 -17.70
CA GLU A 87 -15.91 17.98 -18.87
C GLU A 87 -14.86 19.06 -18.62
N ASP A 88 -14.71 19.47 -17.36
CA ASP A 88 -13.71 20.46 -16.93
C ASP A 88 -12.34 19.85 -16.63
N PHE A 89 -12.20 18.51 -16.69
CA PHE A 89 -10.94 17.82 -16.45
C PHE A 89 -10.10 17.73 -17.74
N THR A 90 -8.80 17.85 -17.58
CA THR A 90 -7.85 17.57 -18.67
C THR A 90 -7.43 16.11 -18.63
N TYR A 91 -7.66 15.39 -19.71
CA TYR A 91 -7.26 14.00 -19.83
C TYR A 91 -5.90 13.87 -20.52
N TYR A 92 -4.96 13.22 -19.87
CA TYR A 92 -3.63 12.89 -20.38
C TYR A 92 -3.54 11.40 -20.71
N ASN A 93 -3.68 11.04 -21.97
CA ASN A 93 -3.68 9.64 -22.41
C ASN A 93 -2.28 9.02 -22.61
N ASN A 94 -1.24 9.82 -22.47
CA ASN A 94 0.16 9.43 -22.66
C ASN A 94 1.01 9.67 -21.40
N ALA A 95 0.37 9.64 -20.23
CA ALA A 95 1.08 9.74 -18.96
C ALA A 95 1.73 8.40 -18.60
N ASP A 96 3.01 8.45 -18.27
CA ASP A 96 3.76 7.30 -17.77
C ASP A 96 4.12 7.49 -16.30
N CYS A 97 4.22 6.37 -15.56
CA CYS A 97 4.73 6.39 -14.21
C CYS A 97 6.26 6.28 -14.19
N ASN A 98 6.91 6.96 -13.24
CA ASN A 98 8.37 6.89 -13.09
C ASN A 98 8.86 5.55 -12.57
N TYR A 99 8.01 4.80 -11.87
CA TYR A 99 8.38 3.56 -11.21
C TYR A 99 7.35 2.48 -11.48
N TYR A 100 7.82 1.24 -11.58
CA TYR A 100 6.97 0.07 -11.79
C TYR A 100 6.11 -0.27 -10.57
N GLY A 101 6.55 0.10 -9.36
CA GLY A 101 5.88 -0.26 -8.11
C GLY A 101 5.09 0.88 -7.49
N THR A 102 4.02 0.56 -6.77
CA THR A 102 3.16 1.50 -6.07
C THR A 102 3.92 2.26 -4.98
N TYR A 103 4.76 1.56 -4.20
CA TYR A 103 5.53 2.16 -3.10
C TYR A 103 6.36 3.38 -3.51
N PRO A 104 7.32 3.26 -4.45
CA PRO A 104 8.15 4.40 -4.80
C PRO A 104 7.35 5.49 -5.53
N SER A 105 6.33 5.11 -6.31
CA SER A 105 5.48 6.07 -7.01
C SER A 105 4.69 6.94 -6.04
N PHE A 106 4.07 6.32 -5.04
CA PHE A 106 3.25 7.01 -4.05
C PHE A 106 4.09 7.98 -3.20
N ILE A 107 5.23 7.51 -2.68
CA ILE A 107 6.13 8.37 -1.90
C ILE A 107 6.68 9.51 -2.76
N HIS A 108 7.03 9.24 -4.01
CA HIS A 108 7.47 10.29 -4.92
C HIS A 108 6.37 11.34 -5.16
N ILE A 109 5.11 10.94 -5.32
CA ILE A 109 3.99 11.87 -5.46
C ILE A 109 3.81 12.72 -4.20
N LEU A 110 3.87 12.12 -3.01
CA LEU A 110 3.65 12.82 -1.75
C LEU A 110 4.81 13.71 -1.32
N THR A 111 6.04 13.27 -1.55
CA THR A 111 7.22 13.92 -0.98
C THR A 111 8.11 14.60 -2.02
N GLY A 112 7.91 14.30 -3.30
CA GLY A 112 8.77 14.77 -4.38
C GLY A 112 10.16 14.11 -4.42
N ASN A 113 10.42 13.10 -3.57
CA ASN A 113 11.73 12.44 -3.47
C ASN A 113 11.81 11.25 -4.42
N PRO A 114 12.79 11.23 -5.32
CA PRO A 114 13.01 10.08 -6.20
C PRO A 114 13.51 8.88 -5.40
N LEU A 115 13.22 7.67 -5.92
CA LEU A 115 13.69 6.43 -5.32
C LEU A 115 15.22 6.38 -5.31
N ASP A 116 15.80 6.15 -4.14
CA ASP A 116 17.22 5.89 -3.95
C ASP A 116 17.45 4.41 -3.69
N LEU A 117 17.97 3.72 -4.70
CA LEU A 117 18.28 2.28 -4.63
C LEU A 117 19.47 1.95 -3.74
N SER A 118 20.21 2.93 -3.25
CA SER A 118 21.33 2.70 -2.31
C SER A 118 20.84 2.52 -0.86
N LEU A 119 19.60 2.86 -0.59
CA LEU A 119 18.97 2.77 0.73
C LEU A 119 18.14 1.49 0.89
N SER A 120 17.98 1.06 2.12
CA SER A 120 16.90 0.12 2.43
C SER A 120 15.54 0.78 2.22
N VAL A 121 14.49 -0.03 2.00
CA VAL A 121 13.13 0.49 1.83
C VAL A 121 12.74 1.38 3.02
N ASN A 122 12.99 0.90 4.23
CA ASN A 122 12.66 1.65 5.46
C ASN A 122 13.41 2.99 5.56
N ASP A 123 14.71 2.99 5.21
CA ASP A 123 15.51 4.22 5.25
C ASP A 123 15.09 5.20 4.16
N TYR A 124 14.76 4.71 2.97
CA TYR A 124 14.23 5.53 1.89
C TYR A 124 12.94 6.25 2.31
N PHE A 125 12.00 5.53 2.93
CA PHE A 125 10.76 6.13 3.40
C PHE A 125 11.01 7.16 4.51
N LYS A 126 11.82 6.82 5.51
CA LYS A 126 12.20 7.78 6.58
C LYS A 126 12.79 9.05 6.01
N GLN A 127 13.77 8.93 5.12
CA GLN A 127 14.41 10.09 4.51
C GLN A 127 13.45 10.87 3.60
N SER A 128 12.54 10.19 2.93
CA SER A 128 11.56 10.85 2.06
C SER A 128 10.58 11.69 2.86
N TRP A 129 10.12 11.19 3.99
CA TRP A 129 9.22 11.93 4.86
C TRP A 129 9.93 13.02 5.66
N ASP A 130 11.19 12.81 6.05
CA ASP A 130 11.95 13.71 6.92
C ASP A 130 13.08 14.43 6.16
N ASN A 131 12.75 15.11 5.07
CA ASN A 131 13.69 15.98 4.41
C ASN A 131 13.15 17.41 4.30
N GLU A 132 14.07 18.33 4.05
CA GLU A 132 13.77 19.76 4.01
C GLU A 132 12.70 20.12 2.99
N LYS A 133 12.72 19.51 1.80
CA LYS A 133 11.72 19.79 0.74
C LYS A 133 10.33 19.32 1.13
N THR A 134 10.23 18.11 1.69
CA THR A 134 8.97 17.56 2.17
C THR A 134 8.39 18.43 3.28
N ASN A 135 9.21 18.78 4.28
CA ASN A 135 8.80 19.63 5.37
C ASN A 135 8.36 21.02 4.87
N ALA A 136 9.08 21.61 3.92
CA ALA A 136 8.69 22.89 3.34
C ALA A 136 7.35 22.82 2.60
N TYR A 137 7.10 21.75 1.84
CA TYR A 137 5.85 21.55 1.12
C TYR A 137 4.64 21.47 2.08
N PHE A 138 4.73 20.64 3.10
CA PHE A 138 3.65 20.48 4.08
C PHE A 138 3.45 21.76 4.90
N ASN A 139 4.52 22.45 5.27
CA ASN A 139 4.45 23.74 5.96
C ASN A 139 3.75 24.81 5.11
N ILE A 140 3.96 24.83 3.80
CA ILE A 140 3.25 25.75 2.89
C ILE A 140 1.76 25.46 2.92
N LEU A 141 1.35 24.20 2.80
CA LEU A 141 -0.07 23.83 2.86
C LEU A 141 -0.71 24.24 4.17
N HIS A 142 -0.09 23.92 5.30
CA HIS A 142 -0.59 24.30 6.62
C HIS A 142 -0.63 25.81 6.83
N SER A 143 0.33 26.56 6.30
CA SER A 143 0.33 28.02 6.39
C SER A 143 -0.83 28.67 5.64
N HIS A 144 -1.38 27.97 4.64
CA HIS A 144 -2.58 28.37 3.91
C HIS A 144 -3.86 27.73 4.47
N ASN A 145 -3.81 27.17 5.67
CA ASN A 145 -4.91 26.50 6.37
C ASN A 145 -5.49 25.28 5.65
N TYR A 146 -4.70 24.62 4.80
CA TYR A 146 -5.08 23.31 4.29
C TYR A 146 -4.88 22.26 5.39
N LYS A 147 -5.84 21.35 5.47
CA LYS A 147 -5.72 20.10 6.22
C LYS A 147 -5.42 18.98 5.24
N MET A 148 -4.39 18.21 5.51
CA MET A 148 -4.03 17.07 4.70
C MET A 148 -4.64 15.79 5.26
N ASN A 149 -5.57 15.23 4.52
CA ASN A 149 -6.18 13.94 4.82
C ASN A 149 -5.72 12.93 3.77
N VAL A 150 -5.15 11.82 4.21
CA VAL A 150 -4.75 10.73 3.33
C VAL A 150 -5.58 9.50 3.66
N PHE A 151 -6.37 9.06 2.69
CA PHE A 151 -7.18 7.86 2.80
C PHE A 151 -6.51 6.78 1.95
N SER A 152 -5.81 5.85 2.59
CA SER A 152 -5.14 4.74 1.92
C SER A 152 -5.63 3.42 2.51
N TYR A 153 -5.95 2.48 1.64
CA TYR A 153 -6.29 1.13 2.05
C TYR A 153 -5.09 0.37 2.64
N LEU A 154 -3.88 0.77 2.25
CA LEU A 154 -2.63 0.14 2.69
C LEU A 154 -1.73 1.19 3.36
N SER A 155 -1.68 1.19 4.68
CA SER A 155 -0.77 2.05 5.45
C SER A 155 0.69 1.85 5.06
N GLU A 156 1.07 0.62 4.73
CA GLU A 156 2.42 0.26 4.26
C GLU A 156 2.86 1.05 3.03
N VAL A 157 1.93 1.43 2.14
CA VAL A 157 2.23 2.27 0.97
C VAL A 157 2.72 3.65 1.37
N MET A 158 2.26 4.17 2.51
CA MET A 158 2.71 5.45 3.05
C MET A 158 4.01 5.33 3.84
N THR A 159 4.18 4.26 4.56
CA THR A 159 5.23 4.16 5.59
C THR A 159 6.37 3.22 5.23
N GLY A 160 6.18 2.34 4.23
CA GLY A 160 7.16 1.31 3.89
C GLY A 160 7.39 0.33 5.05
N GLY A 161 6.37 0.11 5.90
CA GLY A 161 6.48 -0.72 7.08
C GLY A 161 7.09 -0.01 8.30
N ASN A 162 7.32 1.32 8.24
CA ASN A 162 7.64 2.11 9.41
C ASN A 162 6.37 2.50 10.18
N SER A 163 6.53 2.98 11.41
CA SER A 163 5.46 3.64 12.15
C SER A 163 4.93 4.87 11.39
N LEU A 164 3.64 5.17 11.50
CA LEU A 164 3.04 6.41 10.93
C LEU A 164 3.60 7.69 11.56
N GLU A 165 4.30 7.59 12.68
CA GLU A 165 5.02 8.72 13.27
C GLU A 165 5.93 9.43 12.27
N ILE A 166 6.39 8.75 11.22
CA ILE A 166 7.19 9.39 10.16
C ILE A 166 6.41 10.47 9.40
N ALA A 167 5.08 10.41 9.38
CA ALA A 167 4.20 11.40 8.77
C ALA A 167 3.59 12.39 9.78
N GLU A 168 3.95 12.28 11.06
CA GLU A 168 3.46 13.15 12.12
C GLU A 168 3.77 14.63 11.82
N GLY A 169 2.80 15.50 12.10
CA GLY A 169 2.90 16.93 11.82
C GLY A 169 2.82 17.32 10.33
N LYS A 170 2.71 16.33 9.41
CA LYS A 170 2.54 16.55 7.98
C LYS A 170 1.14 16.18 7.51
N VAL A 171 0.61 15.09 7.99
CA VAL A 171 -0.74 14.59 7.69
C VAL A 171 -1.62 14.81 8.92
N ASP A 172 -2.79 15.41 8.73
CA ASP A 172 -3.71 15.78 9.82
C ASP A 172 -4.69 14.67 10.21
N ASN A 173 -4.88 13.70 9.33
CA ASN A 173 -5.83 12.63 9.55
C ASN A 173 -5.13 11.26 9.56
N ILE A 174 -4.70 10.84 10.74
CA ILE A 174 -4.09 9.55 11.01
C ILE A 174 -4.71 9.01 12.29
N ILE A 175 -5.18 7.77 12.30
CA ILE A 175 -5.63 7.08 13.51
C ILE A 175 -4.75 5.89 13.80
N GLU A 176 -4.38 5.75 15.07
CA GLU A 176 -3.97 4.49 15.65
C GLU A 176 -5.17 3.54 15.77
N LYS A 177 -4.94 2.29 15.48
CA LYS A 177 -5.96 1.28 15.24
C LYS A 177 -6.42 0.58 16.51
N ASP A 178 -7.59 0.94 16.99
CA ASP A 178 -8.39 -0.10 17.71
C ASP A 178 -9.82 -0.24 17.14
N ASP A 179 -10.25 0.69 16.31
CA ASP A 179 -11.66 0.81 15.92
C ASP A 179 -12.02 0.42 14.47
N ALA A 180 -11.07 0.01 13.65
CA ALA A 180 -11.34 -0.25 12.23
C ALA A 180 -12.02 -1.59 11.92
N ARG A 181 -12.38 -2.39 12.92
CA ARG A 181 -13.06 -3.68 12.76
C ARG A 181 -14.59 -3.62 12.82
N GLU A 182 -15.17 -2.46 13.04
CA GLU A 182 -16.63 -2.28 13.16
C GLU A 182 -17.27 -1.63 11.93
N ILE A 183 -16.66 -1.69 10.77
CA ILE A 183 -17.35 -1.29 9.53
C ILE A 183 -17.69 -2.55 8.76
N ASP A 184 -18.78 -3.20 9.18
CA ASP A 184 -19.56 -4.14 8.38
C ASP A 184 -20.54 -3.39 7.46
#